data_7742c2fd2367713cc12f7f49a4753bb8
#
_entry.id   7742c2fd2367713cc12f7f49a4753bb8
#
_cell.length_a   1.000
_cell.length_b   1.000
_cell.length_c   1.000
_cell.angle_alpha   90.00
_cell.angle_beta   90.00
_cell.angle_gamma   90.00
#
_symmetry.space_group_name_H-M   'P 1'
#
loop_
_entity.id
_entity.type
_entity.pdbx_description
1 polymer ?
#
loop_
_entity_poly.entity_id
_entity_poly.type
_entity_poly.pdbx_seq_one_letter_code
_entity_poly.pdbx_strand_id
1 'polypeptide(L)'
;MPEIGCTCPVCTSADPRDSRLRASALLHTDDAVILIDCGPDFRTQMLRASVYERIDGVLITHEHYDHVGGLDDLRPFCRFSEIPVYSDAYTAAHLRARMPYCFVDKKYPGV
;
A
#
# COMPACT_ATOMS: atom_id res chain seq x y z
N MET A 1 -14.93 -0.40 -7.75
CA MET A 1 -14.27 0.91 -7.84
C MET A 1 -14.79 1.62 -9.09
N PRO A 2 -15.18 2.88 -9.02
CA PRO A 2 -15.60 3.62 -10.20
C PRO A 2 -14.47 3.69 -11.24
N GLU A 3 -14.82 3.54 -12.51
CA GLU A 3 -13.87 3.53 -13.62
C GLU A 3 -13.93 4.86 -14.38
N ILE A 4 -12.78 5.38 -14.78
CA ILE A 4 -12.67 6.64 -15.52
C ILE A 4 -13.37 6.49 -16.88
N GLY A 5 -14.34 7.38 -17.15
CA GLY A 5 -15.12 7.37 -18.38
C GLY A 5 -16.31 6.39 -18.40
N CYS A 6 -16.49 5.59 -17.36
CA CYS A 6 -17.66 4.71 -17.24
C CYS A 6 -18.89 5.51 -16.76
N THR A 7 -20.00 5.36 -17.48
CA THR A 7 -21.26 6.05 -17.18
C THR A 7 -22.36 5.12 -16.62
N CYS A 8 -21.97 3.89 -16.20
CA CYS A 8 -22.94 2.97 -15.63
C CYS A 8 -23.48 3.47 -14.27
N PRO A 9 -24.66 3.00 -13.84
CA PRO A 9 -25.28 3.46 -12.59
C PRO A 9 -24.39 3.33 -11.35
N VAL A 10 -23.52 2.33 -11.30
CA VAL A 10 -22.60 2.13 -10.15
C VAL A 10 -21.46 3.13 -10.17
N CYS A 11 -20.82 3.33 -11.34
CA CYS A 11 -19.68 4.27 -11.45
C CYS A 11 -20.09 5.73 -11.27
N THR A 12 -21.35 6.08 -11.58
CA THR A 12 -21.91 7.42 -11.41
C THR A 12 -22.74 7.61 -10.15
N SER A 13 -22.79 6.57 -9.30
CA SER A 13 -23.56 6.58 -8.06
C SER A 13 -23.02 7.59 -7.05
N ALA A 14 -23.92 8.26 -6.34
CA ALA A 14 -23.61 9.09 -5.19
C ALA A 14 -23.58 8.28 -3.86
N ASP A 15 -23.93 6.99 -3.90
CA ASP A 15 -23.90 6.13 -2.72
C ASP A 15 -22.44 5.83 -2.30
N PRO A 16 -22.04 6.15 -1.06
CA PRO A 16 -20.67 5.88 -0.58
C PRO A 16 -20.25 4.40 -0.68
N ARG A 17 -21.22 3.48 -0.68
CA ARG A 17 -20.95 2.03 -0.81
C ARG A 17 -20.46 1.65 -2.21
N ASP A 18 -20.74 2.46 -3.21
CA ASP A 18 -20.27 2.27 -4.59
C ASP A 18 -18.90 2.93 -4.83
N SER A 19 -18.49 3.85 -3.94
CA SER A 19 -17.18 4.54 -4.01
C SER A 19 -16.09 3.75 -3.29
N ARG A 20 -15.54 2.75 -3.99
CA ARG A 20 -14.50 1.88 -3.45
C ARG A 20 -13.11 2.27 -3.95
N LEU A 21 -12.12 2.13 -3.07
CA LEU A 21 -10.70 2.22 -3.40
C LEU A 21 -10.16 0.83 -3.79
N ARG A 22 -8.93 0.77 -4.28
CA ARG A 22 -8.25 -0.48 -4.66
C ARG A 22 -8.06 -1.38 -3.44
N ALA A 23 -7.94 -2.68 -3.72
CA ALA A 23 -7.82 -3.68 -2.67
C ALA A 23 -6.53 -3.50 -1.86
N SER A 24 -6.69 -3.51 -0.55
CA SER A 24 -5.63 -3.60 0.44
C SER A 24 -6.28 -4.03 1.76
N ALA A 25 -5.53 -4.68 2.64
CA ALA A 25 -6.03 -5.07 3.95
C ALA A 25 -4.97 -4.78 5.03
N LEU A 26 -5.40 -4.24 6.16
CA LEU A 26 -4.59 -4.11 7.35
C LEU A 26 -5.08 -5.12 8.37
N LEU A 27 -4.22 -6.09 8.69
CA LEU A 27 -4.51 -7.16 9.63
C LEU A 27 -3.88 -6.83 10.98
N HIS A 28 -4.70 -6.73 12.01
CA HIS A 28 -4.24 -6.66 13.39
C HIS A 28 -4.35 -8.04 14.04
N THR A 29 -3.25 -8.47 14.63
CA THR A 29 -3.19 -9.63 15.53
C THR A 29 -2.83 -9.15 16.93
N ASP A 30 -2.76 -10.06 17.91
CA ASP A 30 -2.33 -9.70 19.27
C ASP A 30 -0.88 -9.17 19.30
N ASP A 31 -0.03 -9.59 18.36
CA ASP A 31 1.40 -9.34 18.38
C ASP A 31 1.92 -8.46 17.22
N ALA A 32 1.13 -8.29 16.15
CA ALA A 32 1.61 -7.64 14.93
C ALA A 32 0.53 -6.95 14.11
N VAL A 33 0.95 -5.92 13.36
CA VAL A 33 0.15 -5.23 12.35
C VAL A 33 0.76 -5.51 10.98
N ILE A 34 0.02 -6.18 10.12
CA ILE A 34 0.47 -6.60 8.79
C ILE A 34 -0.37 -5.94 7.71
N LEU A 35 0.28 -5.26 6.79
CA LEU A 35 -0.35 -4.73 5.59
C LEU A 35 -0.28 -5.76 4.46
N ILE A 36 -1.39 -6.02 3.79
CA ILE A 36 -1.46 -6.86 2.59
C ILE A 36 -1.76 -5.96 1.40
N ASP A 37 -0.81 -5.90 0.47
CA ASP A 37 -0.73 -5.00 -0.66
C ASP A 37 -0.77 -3.50 -0.27
N CYS A 38 -0.02 -2.70 -1.01
CA CYS A 38 0.12 -1.26 -0.81
C CYS A 38 -0.06 -0.54 -2.15
N GLY A 39 -1.30 -0.46 -2.61
CA GLY A 39 -1.65 0.19 -3.87
C GLY A 39 -1.62 1.73 -3.77
N PRO A 40 -1.85 2.44 -4.88
CA PRO A 40 -1.75 3.90 -4.94
C PRO A 40 -2.81 4.63 -4.10
N ASP A 41 -3.82 3.93 -3.62
CA ASP A 41 -4.84 4.48 -2.72
C ASP A 41 -4.47 4.38 -1.23
N PHE A 42 -3.32 3.76 -0.89
CA PHE A 42 -2.88 3.52 0.50
C PHE A 42 -2.95 4.77 1.36
N ARG A 43 -2.40 5.89 0.89
CA ARG A 43 -2.45 7.17 1.61
C ARG A 43 -3.89 7.58 1.95
N THR A 44 -4.79 7.50 0.97
CA THR A 44 -6.20 7.84 1.17
C THR A 44 -6.88 6.89 2.14
N GLN A 45 -6.55 5.60 2.06
CA GLN A 45 -7.08 4.57 2.97
C GLN A 45 -6.69 4.84 4.41
N MET A 46 -5.40 5.12 4.67
CA MET A 46 -4.89 5.41 6.02
C MET A 46 -5.49 6.69 6.60
N LEU A 47 -5.59 7.76 5.80
CA LEU A 47 -6.21 9.01 6.22
C LEU A 47 -7.70 8.84 6.55
N ARG A 48 -8.45 8.09 5.74
CA ARG A 48 -9.87 7.81 5.99
C ARG A 48 -10.08 6.96 7.23
N ALA A 49 -9.23 5.98 7.46
CA ALA A 49 -9.27 5.11 8.64
C ALA A 49 -8.69 5.75 9.90
N SER A 50 -8.02 6.91 9.76
CA SER A 50 -7.27 7.57 10.85
C SER A 50 -6.22 6.65 11.48
N VAL A 51 -5.56 5.82 10.65
CA VAL A 51 -4.53 4.88 11.09
C VAL A 51 -3.15 5.50 10.96
N TYR A 52 -2.44 5.58 12.08
CA TYR A 52 -1.04 5.95 12.13
C TYR A 52 -0.34 5.24 13.29
N GLU A 53 0.15 4.04 13.02
CA GLU A 53 0.76 3.14 13.98
C GLU A 53 1.91 2.36 13.33
N ARG A 54 2.64 1.59 14.14
CA ARG A 54 3.67 0.69 13.62
C ARG A 54 3.06 -0.35 12.69
N ILE A 55 3.69 -0.57 11.54
CA ILE A 55 3.42 -1.69 10.64
C ILE A 55 4.61 -2.64 10.74
N ASP A 56 4.36 -3.88 11.12
CA ASP A 56 5.40 -4.88 11.36
C ASP A 56 5.85 -5.61 10.09
N GLY A 57 5.07 -5.52 9.03
CA GLY A 57 5.43 -6.07 7.73
C GLY A 57 4.40 -5.77 6.65
N VAL A 58 4.86 -5.82 5.40
CA VAL A 58 4.02 -5.72 4.21
C VAL A 58 4.13 -7.00 3.42
N LEU A 59 3.01 -7.64 3.13
CA LEU A 59 2.92 -8.80 2.25
C LEU A 59 2.46 -8.32 0.87
N ILE A 60 3.26 -8.50 -0.16
CA ILE A 60 2.92 -8.14 -1.53
C ILE A 60 2.54 -9.40 -2.30
N THR A 61 1.33 -9.40 -2.84
CA THR A 61 0.81 -10.53 -3.60
C THR A 61 1.46 -10.64 -4.97
N HIS A 62 1.66 -9.50 -5.66
CA HIS A 62 2.32 -9.41 -6.97
C HIS A 62 2.70 -7.97 -7.31
N GLU A 63 3.47 -7.77 -8.40
CA GLU A 63 4.14 -6.51 -8.73
C GLU A 63 3.27 -5.48 -9.48
N HIS A 64 1.99 -5.72 -9.74
CA HIS A 64 1.14 -4.78 -10.44
C HIS A 64 0.97 -3.47 -9.66
N TYR A 65 0.88 -2.36 -10.38
CA TYR A 65 0.86 -1.02 -9.80
C TYR A 65 -0.26 -0.81 -8.79
N ASP A 66 -1.44 -1.37 -9.03
CA ASP A 66 -2.58 -1.30 -8.13
C ASP A 66 -2.37 -2.02 -6.79
N HIS A 67 -1.31 -2.87 -6.68
CA HIS A 67 -0.90 -3.55 -5.46
C HIS A 67 0.37 -3.00 -4.82
N VAL A 68 1.20 -2.25 -5.57
CA VAL A 68 2.50 -1.77 -5.06
C VAL A 68 2.71 -0.26 -5.20
N GLY A 69 1.84 0.45 -5.91
CA GLY A 69 2.05 1.86 -6.28
C GLY A 69 2.03 2.85 -5.10
N GLY A 70 1.65 2.42 -3.91
CA GLY A 70 1.62 3.22 -2.68
C GLY A 70 2.79 2.95 -1.73
N LEU A 71 3.76 2.09 -2.09
CA LEU A 71 4.88 1.73 -1.20
C LEU A 71 5.68 2.94 -0.72
N ASP A 72 5.83 3.98 -1.54
CA ASP A 72 6.50 5.22 -1.14
C ASP A 72 5.77 5.99 -0.03
N ASP A 73 4.46 5.82 0.09
CA ASP A 73 3.66 6.40 1.17
C ASP A 73 3.81 5.66 2.52
N LEU A 74 4.61 4.60 2.59
CA LEU A 74 5.01 3.98 3.86
C LEU A 74 6.06 4.80 4.63
N ARG A 75 6.73 5.77 4.01
CA ARG A 75 7.76 6.59 4.65
C ARG A 75 7.37 7.16 6.01
N PRO A 76 6.17 7.74 6.22
CA PRO A 76 5.77 8.23 7.53
C PRO A 76 5.75 7.13 8.60
N PHE A 77 5.48 5.89 8.22
CA PHE A 77 5.42 4.74 9.12
C PHE A 77 6.82 4.19 9.46
N CYS A 78 7.83 4.44 8.62
CA CYS A 78 9.22 4.08 8.89
C CYS A 78 9.81 4.81 10.11
N ARG A 79 9.11 5.82 10.66
CA ARG A 79 9.47 6.45 11.94
C ARG A 79 9.34 5.50 13.13
N PHE A 80 8.49 4.50 13.05
CA PHE A 80 8.31 3.51 14.11
C PHE A 80 9.38 2.41 14.05
N SER A 81 9.67 1.92 12.86
CA SER A 81 10.70 0.90 12.59
C SER A 81 10.92 0.75 11.09
N GLU A 82 11.98 0.06 10.69
CA GLU A 82 12.07 -0.47 9.33
C GLU A 82 10.91 -1.43 9.06
N ILE A 83 10.35 -1.38 7.86
CA ILE A 83 9.20 -2.19 7.49
C ILE A 83 9.67 -3.27 6.51
N PRO A 84 9.75 -4.53 6.93
CA PRO A 84 10.10 -5.63 6.04
C PRO A 84 8.98 -5.84 5.01
N VAL A 85 9.39 -6.04 3.75
CA VAL A 85 8.48 -6.33 2.62
C VAL A 85 8.70 -7.78 2.20
N TYR A 86 7.64 -8.56 2.22
CA TYR A 86 7.62 -9.98 1.86
C TYR A 86 6.91 -10.16 0.54
N SER A 87 7.53 -10.87 -0.39
CA SER A 87 6.97 -11.21 -1.70
C SER A 87 7.69 -12.42 -2.27
N ASP A 88 7.25 -12.93 -3.41
CA ASP A 88 8.04 -13.89 -4.17
C ASP A 88 9.29 -13.24 -4.80
N ALA A 89 10.20 -14.06 -5.30
CA ALA A 89 11.47 -13.60 -5.87
C ALA A 89 11.29 -12.73 -7.12
N TYR A 90 10.29 -13.02 -7.93
CA TYR A 90 9.98 -12.26 -9.15
C TYR A 90 9.50 -10.85 -8.80
N THR A 91 8.52 -10.74 -7.93
CA THR A 91 8.01 -9.46 -7.42
C THR A 91 9.12 -8.65 -6.74
N ALA A 92 9.94 -9.29 -5.91
CA ALA A 92 11.06 -8.61 -5.23
C ALA A 92 12.08 -8.02 -6.22
N ALA A 93 12.39 -8.74 -7.31
CA ALA A 93 13.28 -8.23 -8.36
C ALA A 93 12.69 -6.99 -9.05
N HIS A 94 11.40 -7.02 -9.37
CA HIS A 94 10.69 -5.90 -9.99
C HIS A 94 10.61 -4.67 -9.06
N LEU A 95 10.33 -4.86 -7.77
CA LEU A 95 10.31 -3.77 -6.80
C LEU A 95 11.68 -3.09 -6.66
N ARG A 96 12.76 -3.88 -6.54
CA ARG A 96 14.13 -3.33 -6.49
C ARG A 96 14.52 -2.56 -7.74
N ALA A 97 14.05 -3.01 -8.90
CA ALA A 97 14.31 -2.30 -10.16
C ALA A 97 13.54 -0.98 -10.28
N ARG A 98 12.29 -0.94 -9.78
CA ARG A 98 11.42 0.25 -9.86
C ARG A 98 11.72 1.29 -8.78
N MET A 99 12.08 0.85 -7.59
CA MET A 99 12.26 1.68 -6.40
C MET A 99 13.59 1.38 -5.69
N PRO A 100 14.74 1.47 -6.42
CA PRO A 100 16.04 1.07 -5.86
C PRO A 100 16.40 1.85 -4.60
N TYR A 101 15.97 3.10 -4.48
CA TYR A 101 16.23 3.97 -3.33
C TYR A 101 15.59 3.47 -2.02
N CYS A 102 14.55 2.62 -2.09
CA CYS A 102 13.91 2.04 -0.90
C CYS A 102 14.69 0.86 -0.32
N PHE A 103 15.59 0.24 -1.10
CA PHE A 103 16.22 -1.04 -0.77
C PHE A 103 17.75 -0.96 -0.70
N VAL A 104 18.32 0.22 -0.50
CA VAL A 104 19.77 0.44 -0.37
C VAL A 104 20.17 0.59 1.11
N ASP A 105 21.39 0.16 1.44
CA ASP A 105 21.93 0.25 2.81
C ASP A 105 22.07 1.70 3.29
N LYS A 106 22.44 2.61 2.38
CA LYS A 106 22.52 4.05 2.67
C LYS A 106 21.25 4.74 2.23
N LYS A 107 20.33 4.91 3.15
CA LYS A 107 19.02 5.55 2.90
C LYS A 107 19.15 7.07 2.79
N TYR A 108 18.34 7.67 1.91
CA TYR A 108 18.16 9.11 1.89
C TYR A 108 17.40 9.57 3.15
N PRO A 109 17.63 10.80 3.63
CA PRO A 109 16.84 11.35 4.74
C PRO A 109 15.33 11.27 4.43
N GLY A 110 14.56 10.66 5.31
CA GLY A 110 13.11 10.51 5.17
C GLY A 110 12.64 9.26 4.42
N VAL A 111 13.53 8.29 4.16
CA VAL A 111 13.17 6.95 3.66
C VAL A 111 13.40 5.92 4.75
#